data_faa852b028dc3fc0267c41ec448cc4df
#
_entry.id   faa852b028dc3fc0267c41ec448cc4df
#
_cell.length_a   1.000
_cell.length_b   1.000
_cell.length_c   1.000
_cell.angle_alpha   90.00
_cell.angle_beta   90.00
_cell.angle_gamma   90.00
#
_symmetry.space_group_name_H-M   'P 1'
#
loop_
_entity.id
_entity.type
_entity.pdbx_description
1 polymer ?
#
loop_
_entity_poly.entity_id
_entity_poly.type
_entity_poly.pdbx_seq_one_letter_code
_entity_poly.pdbx_strand_id
1 'polypeptide(L)'
;MSTLSTHVLDTATGTPAAGMSVTLHATDAEQRVVTDDDGRARFDGEHAGVVMLRFATGQWAAAHEQATFYPQVDVAVTLDSAHPHHHVPLLLSPFGYSTYRGS
;
A
#
# COMPACT_ATOMS: atom_id res chain seq x y z
N MET A 1 6.06 7.55 17.73
CA MET A 1 5.09 6.75 16.96
C MET A 1 4.68 7.50 15.71
N SER A 2 4.27 6.80 14.70
CA SER A 2 4.03 7.41 13.38
C SER A 2 2.68 6.99 12.82
N THR A 3 2.05 7.92 12.10
CA THR A 3 0.91 7.60 11.25
C THR A 3 1.38 7.06 9.90
N LEU A 4 0.49 6.40 9.18
CA LEU A 4 0.82 5.73 7.91
C LEU A 4 -0.21 6.06 6.83
N SER A 5 0.28 6.24 5.62
CA SER A 5 -0.55 6.34 4.42
C SER A 5 0.12 5.63 3.25
N THR A 6 -0.67 5.36 2.21
CA THR A 6 -0.19 4.75 0.98
C THR A 6 -0.81 5.44 -0.23
N HIS A 7 -0.20 5.23 -1.38
CA HIS A 7 -0.69 5.71 -2.67
C HIS A 7 -0.31 4.68 -3.72
N VAL A 8 -1.30 4.09 -4.37
CA VAL A 8 -1.08 3.04 -5.37
C VAL A 8 -1.33 3.61 -6.75
N LEU A 9 -0.33 3.48 -7.62
CA LEU A 9 -0.40 3.91 -9.00
C LEU A 9 -0.32 2.69 -9.92
N ASP A 10 -1.25 2.62 -10.87
CA ASP A 10 -1.22 1.64 -11.95
C ASP A 10 -0.39 2.21 -13.09
N THR A 11 0.85 1.75 -13.20
CA THR A 11 1.76 2.26 -14.23
C THR A 11 1.46 1.71 -15.62
N ALA A 12 0.68 0.63 -15.71
CA ALA A 12 0.25 0.11 -17.01
C ALA A 12 -0.67 1.08 -17.74
N THR A 13 -1.54 1.76 -17.00
CA THR A 13 -2.49 2.74 -17.55
C THR A 13 -2.09 4.18 -17.26
N GLY A 14 -1.16 4.40 -16.32
CA GLY A 14 -0.77 5.74 -15.88
C GLY A 14 -1.81 6.41 -14.99
N THR A 15 -2.67 5.64 -14.33
CA THR A 15 -3.76 6.16 -13.49
C THR A 15 -3.66 5.62 -12.07
N PRO A 16 -4.32 6.29 -11.10
CA PRO A 16 -4.38 5.77 -9.73
C PRO A 16 -5.10 4.41 -9.69
N ALA A 17 -4.64 3.52 -8.81
CA ALA A 17 -5.30 2.24 -8.57
C ALA A 17 -6.36 2.41 -7.48
N ALA A 18 -7.56 2.78 -7.88
CA ALA A 18 -8.69 2.94 -6.99
C ALA A 18 -9.30 1.59 -6.61
N GLY A 19 -9.80 1.48 -5.39
CA GLY A 19 -10.53 0.29 -4.95
C GLY A 19 -9.65 -0.89 -4.56
N MET A 20 -8.36 -0.67 -4.29
CA MET A 20 -7.46 -1.75 -3.86
C MET A 20 -7.47 -1.87 -2.34
N SER A 21 -7.65 -3.10 -1.84
CA SER A 21 -7.51 -3.39 -0.41
C SER A 21 -6.04 -3.40 -0.01
N VAL A 22 -5.73 -2.71 1.08
CA VAL A 22 -4.39 -2.71 1.69
C VAL A 22 -4.55 -3.02 3.16
N THR A 23 -3.84 -4.03 3.65
CA THR A 23 -3.91 -4.43 5.05
C THR A 23 -2.61 -4.10 5.76
N LEU A 24 -2.71 -3.37 6.86
CA LEU A 24 -1.59 -3.12 7.77
C LEU A 24 -1.52 -4.25 8.80
N HIS A 25 -0.37 -4.88 8.91
CA HIS A 25 -0.07 -5.84 9.96
C HIS A 25 0.99 -5.25 10.88
N ALA A 26 0.59 -4.90 12.09
CA ALA A 26 1.48 -4.45 13.15
C ALA A 26 1.53 -5.52 14.25
N THR A 27 2.38 -5.34 15.26
CA THR A 27 2.61 -6.36 16.30
C THR A 27 1.32 -6.77 17.00
N ASP A 28 0.45 -5.83 17.30
CA ASP A 28 -0.78 -6.04 18.08
C ASP A 28 -2.02 -5.49 17.39
N ALA A 29 -1.93 -5.19 16.10
CA ALA A 29 -3.04 -4.58 15.37
C ALA A 29 -3.02 -5.02 13.91
N GLU A 30 -4.22 -5.16 13.35
CA GLU A 30 -4.43 -5.38 11.94
C GLU A 30 -5.54 -4.46 11.46
N GLN A 31 -5.31 -3.79 10.35
CA GLN A 31 -6.27 -2.84 9.83
C GLN A 31 -6.30 -2.92 8.30
N ARG A 32 -7.49 -3.00 7.73
CA ARG A 32 -7.68 -2.99 6.28
C ARG A 32 -8.30 -1.68 5.85
N VAL A 33 -7.73 -1.09 4.81
CA VAL A 33 -8.26 0.11 4.14
C VAL A 33 -8.42 -0.20 2.65
N VAL A 34 -9.18 0.65 1.96
CA VAL A 34 -9.37 0.54 0.51
C VAL A 34 -8.95 1.88 -0.09
N THR A 35 -8.17 1.83 -1.16
CA THR A 35 -7.73 3.06 -1.83
C THR A 35 -8.92 3.81 -2.42
N ASP A 36 -8.86 5.12 -2.34
CA ASP A 36 -9.89 6.01 -2.91
C ASP A 36 -9.69 6.23 -4.41
N ASP A 37 -10.45 7.16 -5.00
CA ASP A 37 -10.38 7.45 -6.43
C ASP A 37 -9.02 7.98 -6.87
N ASP A 38 -8.25 8.54 -5.94
CA ASP A 38 -6.88 8.98 -6.21
C ASP A 38 -5.84 7.89 -5.94
N GLY A 39 -6.27 6.68 -5.59
CA GLY A 39 -5.38 5.57 -5.25
C GLY A 39 -4.75 5.72 -3.86
N ARG A 40 -5.29 6.57 -3.01
CA ARG A 40 -4.74 6.87 -1.68
C ARG A 40 -5.55 6.21 -0.59
N ALA A 41 -4.86 5.87 0.50
CA ALA A 41 -5.50 5.39 1.71
C ALA A 41 -4.65 5.78 2.91
N ARG A 42 -5.34 5.99 4.04
CA ARG A 42 -4.71 6.35 5.29
C ARG A 42 -5.14 5.37 6.38
N PHE A 43 -4.17 4.92 7.17
CA PHE A 43 -4.43 4.04 8.30
C PHE A 43 -4.70 4.85 9.54
N ASP A 44 -5.62 4.36 10.38
CA ASP A 44 -5.92 5.00 11.65
C ASP A 44 -4.84 4.69 12.69
N GLY A 45 -4.67 5.62 13.62
CA GLY A 45 -3.77 5.45 14.75
C GLY A 45 -2.31 5.67 14.43
N GLU A 46 -1.48 5.46 15.43
CA GLU A 46 -0.04 5.59 15.34
C GLU A 46 0.61 4.24 15.61
N HIS A 47 1.72 3.99 14.94
CA HIS A 47 2.41 2.72 14.96
C HIS A 47 3.91 2.93 15.13
N ALA A 48 4.62 1.88 15.56
CA ALA A 48 6.05 1.93 15.79
C ALA A 48 6.70 0.60 15.37
N GLY A 49 8.00 0.64 15.13
CA GLY A 49 8.77 -0.54 14.79
C GLY A 49 8.57 -1.01 13.36
N VAL A 50 8.67 -2.30 13.15
CA VAL A 50 8.49 -2.89 11.82
C VAL A 50 7.02 -3.26 11.64
N VAL A 51 6.43 -2.79 10.56
CA VAL A 51 5.06 -3.14 10.15
C VAL A 51 5.10 -3.68 8.72
N MET A 52 4.03 -4.37 8.32
CA MET A 52 3.91 -4.90 6.97
C MET A 52 2.62 -4.40 6.34
N LEU A 53 2.71 -3.93 5.10
CA LEU A 53 1.55 -3.59 4.28
C LEU A 53 1.35 -4.68 3.23
N ARG A 54 0.14 -5.24 3.17
CA ARG A 54 -0.23 -6.22 2.14
C ARG A 54 -1.22 -5.57 1.18
N PHE A 55 -0.80 -5.47 -0.06
CA PHE A 55 -1.61 -4.94 -1.16
C PHE A 55 -2.26 -6.10 -1.90
N ALA A 56 -3.59 -6.10 -2.00
CA ALA A 56 -4.34 -7.16 -2.70
C ALA A 56 -4.33 -6.93 -4.21
N THR A 57 -3.15 -7.02 -4.80
CA THR A 57 -2.93 -6.69 -6.20
C THR A 57 -3.63 -7.64 -7.16
N GLY A 58 -3.65 -8.94 -6.86
CA GLY A 58 -4.32 -9.93 -7.71
C GLY A 58 -5.83 -9.73 -7.78
N GLN A 59 -6.45 -9.47 -6.63
CA GLN A 59 -7.88 -9.21 -6.57
C GLN A 59 -8.25 -7.94 -7.33
N TRP A 60 -7.45 -6.88 -7.15
CA TRP A 60 -7.67 -5.62 -7.85
C TRP A 60 -7.51 -5.79 -9.36
N ALA A 61 -6.45 -6.48 -9.81
CA ALA A 61 -6.19 -6.70 -11.22
C ALA A 61 -7.30 -7.51 -11.88
N ALA A 62 -7.80 -8.55 -11.20
CA ALA A 62 -8.91 -9.35 -11.72
C ALA A 62 -10.17 -8.51 -11.91
N ALA A 63 -10.47 -7.62 -10.96
CA ALA A 63 -11.62 -6.74 -11.06
C ALA A 63 -11.50 -5.72 -12.19
N HIS A 64 -10.28 -5.42 -12.64
CA HIS A 64 -9.99 -4.47 -13.70
C HIS A 64 -9.58 -5.16 -15.01
N GLU A 65 -9.72 -6.48 -15.09
CA GLU A 65 -9.37 -7.29 -16.28
C GLU A 65 -7.92 -7.07 -16.71
N GLN A 66 -7.02 -6.97 -15.75
CA GLN A 66 -5.60 -6.78 -16.00
C GLN A 66 -4.82 -8.03 -15.61
N ALA A 67 -3.74 -8.30 -16.34
CA ALA A 67 -2.79 -9.33 -15.97
C ALA A 67 -1.97 -8.88 -14.76
N THR A 68 -1.60 -9.82 -13.91
CA THR A 68 -0.64 -9.57 -12.84
C THR A 68 0.15 -10.84 -12.55
N PHE A 69 1.45 -10.68 -12.37
CA PHE A 69 2.32 -11.74 -11.88
C PHE A 69 2.23 -11.89 -10.35
N TYR A 70 1.81 -10.84 -9.67
CA TYR A 70 1.81 -10.77 -8.20
C TYR A 70 0.39 -10.88 -7.66
N PRO A 71 0.01 -12.00 -7.01
CA PRO A 71 -1.32 -12.13 -6.39
C PRO A 71 -1.49 -11.17 -5.22
N GLN A 72 -0.39 -10.80 -4.58
CA GLN A 72 -0.32 -9.79 -3.53
C GLN A 72 1.09 -9.22 -3.49
N VAL A 73 1.23 -8.05 -2.92
CA VAL A 73 2.53 -7.43 -2.68
C VAL A 73 2.63 -7.14 -1.18
N ASP A 74 3.63 -7.70 -0.53
CA ASP A 74 3.90 -7.51 0.89
C ASP A 74 5.13 -6.62 1.04
N VAL A 75 4.97 -5.49 1.74
CA VAL A 75 6.04 -4.53 1.96
C VAL A 75 6.24 -4.37 3.45
N ALA A 76 7.40 -4.77 3.95
CA ALA A 76 7.80 -4.54 5.33
C ALA A 76 8.55 -3.22 5.41
N VAL A 77 8.15 -2.36 6.34
CA VAL A 77 8.79 -1.05 6.53
C VAL A 77 9.15 -0.86 8.01
N THR A 78 10.25 -0.17 8.24
CA THR A 78 10.66 0.23 9.57
C THR A 78 10.21 1.67 9.79
N LEU A 79 9.40 1.87 10.83
CA LEU A 79 8.92 3.20 11.19
C LEU A 79 9.97 3.89 12.04
N ASP A 80 10.43 5.05 11.56
CA ASP A 80 11.41 5.88 12.26
C ASP A 80 10.65 6.81 13.21
N SER A 81 10.94 6.71 14.50
CA SER A 81 10.27 7.53 15.52
C SER A 81 10.53 9.03 15.35
N ALA A 82 11.59 9.41 14.64
CA ALA A 82 11.89 10.82 14.34
C ALA A 82 10.92 11.41 13.30
N HIS A 83 10.19 10.56 12.57
CA HIS A 83 9.22 11.00 11.56
C HIS A 83 7.81 10.71 12.03
N PRO A 84 6.97 11.73 12.28
CA PRO A 84 5.61 11.52 12.78
C PRO A 84 4.66 10.90 11.76
N HIS A 85 5.02 10.92 10.48
CA HIS A 85 4.22 10.34 9.41
C HIS A 85 5.11 9.64 8.37
N HIS A 86 4.68 8.44 7.95
CA HIS A 86 5.35 7.71 6.87
C HIS A 86 4.36 7.49 5.73
N HIS A 87 4.80 7.76 4.52
CA HIS A 87 4.05 7.53 3.30
C HIS A 87 4.74 6.44 2.48
N VAL A 88 4.00 5.40 2.12
CA VAL A 88 4.53 4.21 1.43
C VAL A 88 3.83 4.06 0.09
N PRO A 89 4.34 4.67 -0.99
CA PRO A 89 3.76 4.51 -2.32
C PRO A 89 4.06 3.13 -2.91
N LEU A 90 3.16 2.66 -3.77
CA LEU A 90 3.35 1.47 -4.58
C LEU A 90 3.11 1.81 -6.05
N LEU A 91 4.12 1.60 -6.89
CA LEU A 91 4.01 1.70 -8.34
C LEU A 91 3.85 0.30 -8.88
N LEU A 92 2.68 -0.02 -9.39
CA LEU A 92 2.32 -1.38 -9.80
C LEU A 92 2.24 -1.48 -11.31
N SER A 93 2.90 -2.50 -11.87
CA SER A 93 2.73 -2.90 -13.27
C SER A 93 2.40 -4.39 -13.33
N PRO A 94 1.99 -4.93 -14.50
CA PRO A 94 1.61 -6.36 -14.57
C PRO A 94 2.70 -7.32 -14.12
N PHE A 95 3.96 -7.02 -14.36
CA PHE A 95 5.08 -7.94 -14.11
C PHE A 95 6.17 -7.35 -13.22
N GLY A 96 5.88 -6.25 -12.52
CA GLY A 96 6.84 -5.63 -11.62
C GLY A 96 6.17 -4.62 -10.70
N TYR A 97 6.91 -4.20 -9.68
CA TYR A 97 6.45 -3.10 -8.83
C TYR A 97 7.65 -2.42 -8.18
N SER A 98 7.41 -1.19 -7.75
CA SER A 98 8.39 -0.43 -6.97
C SER A 98 7.71 0.18 -5.78
N THR A 99 8.43 0.31 -4.69
CA THR A 99 7.98 1.01 -3.49
C THR A 99 9.14 1.81 -2.92
N TYR A 100 8.83 2.88 -2.19
CA TYR A 100 9.85 3.74 -1.62
C TYR A 100 9.26 4.51 -0.44
N ARG A 101 10.12 5.16 0.34
CA ARG A 101 9.63 6.04 1.40
C ARG A 101 9.28 7.39 0.78
N GLY A 102 8.00 7.71 0.73
CA GLY A 102 7.52 8.99 0.26
C GLY A 102 7.81 10.11 1.26
N SER A 103 7.72 11.34 0.81
CA SER A 103 7.91 12.51 1.65
C SER A 103 6.62 13.05 2.24
#